data_49ee616ba99264497b24aa926e0e5e39
#
_entry.id   49ee616ba99264497b24aa926e0e5e39
#
_cell.length_a   1.000
_cell.length_b   1.000
_cell.length_c   1.000
_cell.angle_alpha   90.00
_cell.angle_beta   90.00
_cell.angle_gamma   90.00
#
_symmetry.space_group_name_H-M   'P 1'
#
loop_
_entity.id
_entity.type
_entity.pdbx_description
1 polymer ?
#
loop_
_entity_poly.entity_id
_entity_poly.type
_entity_poly.pdbx_seq_one_letter_code
_entity_poly.pdbx_strand_id
1 'polypeptide(L)'
;MNRRQFLRQTSFVGASLAASAPLSLLSGCAARRSVPSTPNRAYAAPDISFVGGACGLPPVHVSADREIRTVVGLRPYRPSGFVVRAEKLDDILVVHNYGHGGSGITLSWGTAKLAVDLGFAGHVGPVAVLGCGAVGLATARLLQEAGAMVTIYAKDLPPNTTSNIAGGHWFPAFVAQPEKRTALFNRQFQAAAEFAYRRYQIMVGPQYGVRWQRSYYLDNQPWNEQTYFGKDSVMRSMLPEFRDLSPQEHPFPGHQFVRQFDTMIIEPPVYLAALMDETRLAGASLKVMELRDRNEIQKLDEKLVFNCTGLGAKALFADDELIPLKGQLTILLPQPEVQYAALSLPGEFQMFPRTDGILLGGTHELGVWSLDPNLEKKQEILAKHKAFFDGFKKC
;
A
#
# COMPACT_ATOMS: atom_id res chain seq x y z
N MET A 1 -40.67 22.87 -10.47
CA MET A 1 -40.01 23.86 -11.38
C MET A 1 -38.97 23.14 -12.22
N ASN A 2 -39.13 23.20 -13.51
CA ASN A 2 -38.52 22.28 -14.48
C ASN A 2 -37.18 22.85 -15.02
N ARG A 3 -36.16 22.01 -15.16
CA ARG A 3 -34.76 22.28 -15.53
C ARG A 3 -34.56 22.94 -16.91
N ARG A 4 -35.61 23.32 -17.62
CA ARG A 4 -35.57 23.89 -18.98
C ARG A 4 -35.73 25.39 -19.08
N GLN A 5 -35.88 26.13 -17.96
CA GLN A 5 -36.12 27.58 -17.97
C GLN A 5 -34.91 28.46 -17.63
N PHE A 6 -33.73 27.88 -17.37
CA PHE A 6 -32.52 28.67 -16.97
C PHE A 6 -31.56 29.03 -18.11
N LEU A 7 -31.87 28.68 -19.34
CA LEU A 7 -30.95 28.90 -20.49
C LEU A 7 -31.51 29.87 -21.55
N ARG A 8 -32.28 30.85 -21.16
CA ARG A 8 -32.68 31.96 -22.05
C ARG A 8 -32.74 33.24 -21.25
N GLN A 9 -31.64 33.96 -21.25
CA GLN A 9 -31.55 35.45 -21.15
C GLN A 9 -30.14 35.83 -20.76
N THR A 10 -29.30 36.12 -21.75
CA THR A 10 -28.43 37.31 -21.78
C THR A 10 -27.72 37.36 -23.14
N SER A 11 -28.32 38.12 -24.02
CA SER A 11 -27.65 38.62 -25.20
C SER A 11 -27.82 40.17 -25.23
N PHE A 12 -26.85 40.85 -25.83
CA PHE A 12 -26.73 42.29 -26.13
C PHE A 12 -26.15 43.12 -24.98
N VAL A 13 -25.17 44.00 -25.16
CA VAL A 13 -24.90 45.00 -26.23
C VAL A 13 -23.41 45.28 -26.26
N GLY A 14 -22.82 45.48 -27.43
CA GLY A 14 -21.47 45.95 -27.68
C GLY A 14 -21.37 47.46 -27.66
N ALA A 15 -20.13 47.93 -27.56
CA ALA A 15 -19.71 49.21 -28.09
C ALA A 15 -18.18 49.25 -28.29
N SER A 16 -17.80 49.54 -29.49
CA SER A 16 -16.44 49.75 -29.99
C SER A 16 -15.92 51.10 -29.52
N LEU A 17 -14.67 51.22 -29.15
CA LEU A 17 -13.88 52.44 -29.29
C LEU A 17 -12.42 52.12 -29.53
N ALA A 18 -11.97 52.44 -30.70
CA ALA A 18 -10.59 52.40 -31.15
C ALA A 18 -9.81 53.59 -30.63
N ALA A 19 -8.61 53.37 -30.14
CA ALA A 19 -7.59 54.37 -29.98
C ALA A 19 -6.22 53.77 -30.27
N SER A 20 -5.64 54.29 -31.34
CA SER A 20 -4.31 54.00 -31.87
C SER A 20 -3.24 54.78 -31.13
N ALA A 21 -2.14 54.13 -30.77
CA ALA A 21 -0.82 54.79 -30.56
C ALA A 21 0.29 53.71 -30.57
N PRO A 22 1.58 54.08 -30.84
CA PRO A 22 2.40 53.29 -31.74
C PRO A 22 3.37 52.28 -31.09
N LEU A 23 3.79 51.31 -31.92
CA LEU A 23 4.86 50.35 -31.65
C LEU A 23 6.19 51.03 -31.33
N SER A 24 6.84 50.57 -30.23
CA SER A 24 8.28 50.60 -30.11
C SER A 24 8.80 49.18 -29.94
N LEU A 25 9.53 48.74 -30.95
CA LEU A 25 10.26 47.51 -31.03
C LEU A 25 11.37 47.47 -29.97
N LEU A 26 11.31 46.54 -29.02
CA LEU A 26 12.48 46.10 -28.28
C LEU A 26 12.58 44.57 -28.47
N SER A 27 13.45 44.22 -29.42
CA SER A 27 13.88 42.82 -29.64
C SER A 27 14.76 42.36 -28.49
N GLY A 28 14.19 41.65 -27.53
CA GLY A 28 14.92 40.91 -26.53
C GLY A 28 14.96 39.43 -26.91
N CYS A 29 16.05 38.94 -27.49
CA CYS A 29 16.31 37.53 -27.69
C CYS A 29 16.47 36.83 -26.34
N ALA A 30 15.38 36.31 -25.80
CA ALA A 30 15.46 35.30 -24.73
C ALA A 30 15.77 33.97 -25.37
N ALA A 31 17.03 33.54 -25.30
CA ALA A 31 17.43 32.18 -25.65
C ALA A 31 16.69 31.23 -24.73
N ARG A 32 15.66 30.55 -25.25
CA ARG A 32 15.08 29.38 -24.60
C ARG A 32 16.17 28.31 -24.54
N ARG A 33 16.75 28.11 -23.35
CA ARG A 33 17.48 26.88 -23.08
C ARG A 33 16.47 25.74 -23.16
N SER A 34 16.55 24.98 -24.24
CA SER A 34 15.89 23.68 -24.35
C SER A 34 16.48 22.77 -23.29
N VAL A 35 15.70 22.46 -22.25
CA VAL A 35 15.98 21.35 -21.37
C VAL A 35 15.94 20.10 -22.26
N PRO A 36 16.99 19.26 -22.27
CA PRO A 36 16.92 18.03 -23.02
C PRO A 36 15.78 17.19 -22.43
N SER A 37 14.75 16.94 -23.20
CA SER A 37 13.76 15.94 -22.88
C SER A 37 14.49 14.59 -22.87
N THR A 38 14.73 14.04 -21.70
CA THR A 38 15.02 12.60 -21.59
C THR A 38 13.96 11.87 -22.38
N PRO A 39 14.34 10.96 -23.29
CA PRO A 39 13.34 10.20 -24.03
C PRO A 39 12.49 9.47 -23.01
N ASN A 40 11.21 9.82 -22.98
CA ASN A 40 10.20 9.07 -22.28
C ASN A 40 10.30 7.64 -22.83
N ARG A 41 11.02 6.77 -22.10
CA ARG A 41 10.97 5.35 -22.38
C ARG A 41 9.51 4.99 -22.11
N ALA A 42 8.72 4.97 -23.17
CA ALA A 42 7.37 4.46 -23.12
C ALA A 42 7.49 3.08 -22.48
N TYR A 43 7.04 2.99 -21.23
CA TYR A 43 6.82 1.73 -20.58
C TYR A 43 5.72 1.08 -21.42
N ALA A 44 6.12 0.21 -22.35
CA ALA A 44 5.18 -0.70 -22.96
C ALA A 44 4.61 -1.48 -21.79
N ALA A 45 3.35 -1.23 -21.45
CA ALA A 45 2.65 -2.06 -20.49
C ALA A 45 2.87 -3.50 -20.98
N PRO A 46 3.41 -4.40 -20.14
CA PRO A 46 3.57 -5.78 -20.55
C PRO A 46 2.19 -6.23 -21.00
N ASP A 47 2.13 -6.76 -22.20
CA ASP A 47 0.92 -7.36 -22.74
C ASP A 47 0.55 -8.50 -21.78
N ILE A 48 -0.45 -8.25 -20.91
CA ILE A 48 -0.90 -9.19 -19.90
C ILE A 48 -1.82 -10.20 -20.58
N SER A 49 -1.41 -10.73 -21.68
CA SER A 49 -1.96 -11.97 -22.19
C SER A 49 -1.30 -13.12 -21.42
N PHE A 50 -1.92 -13.52 -20.31
CA PHE A 50 -1.62 -14.80 -19.66
C PHE A 50 -2.03 -15.96 -20.58
N VAL A 51 -1.47 -15.97 -21.78
CA VAL A 51 -1.62 -17.04 -22.75
C VAL A 51 -0.67 -18.16 -22.37
N GLY A 52 -1.12 -19.02 -21.50
CA GLY A 52 -0.43 -20.20 -21.02
C GLY A 52 -0.88 -20.53 -19.60
N GLY A 53 -1.34 -21.74 -19.36
CA GLY A 53 -1.62 -22.23 -18.00
C GLY A 53 -0.38 -22.11 -17.12
N ALA A 54 -0.51 -22.31 -15.80
CA ALA A 54 0.61 -22.24 -14.84
C ALA A 54 1.81 -23.11 -15.23
N CYS A 55 1.63 -24.12 -16.07
CA CYS A 55 2.68 -25.01 -16.58
C CYS A 55 3.78 -24.30 -17.40
N GLY A 56 3.50 -23.15 -17.97
CA GLY A 56 4.47 -22.36 -18.75
C GLY A 56 5.22 -21.31 -17.91
N LEU A 57 5.05 -21.28 -16.60
CA LEU A 57 5.69 -20.28 -15.75
C LEU A 57 7.22 -20.45 -15.73
N PRO A 58 7.99 -19.39 -15.98
CA PRO A 58 9.43 -19.43 -15.85
C PRO A 58 9.84 -19.58 -14.37
N PRO A 59 10.80 -20.43 -14.03
CA PRO A 59 11.34 -20.48 -12.68
C PRO A 59 12.13 -19.20 -12.38
N VAL A 60 12.17 -18.79 -11.12
CA VAL A 60 13.03 -17.70 -10.65
C VAL A 60 14.46 -18.21 -10.55
N HIS A 61 15.41 -17.48 -11.14
CA HIS A 61 16.84 -17.73 -10.96
C HIS A 61 17.29 -17.22 -9.58
N VAL A 62 17.41 -18.14 -8.62
CA VAL A 62 17.82 -17.83 -7.25
C VAL A 62 19.28 -18.19 -7.05
N SER A 63 20.11 -17.18 -6.78
CA SER A 63 21.52 -17.37 -6.41
C SER A 63 22.02 -16.19 -5.58
N ALA A 64 23.07 -16.40 -4.80
CA ALA A 64 23.63 -15.38 -3.92
C ALA A 64 24.26 -14.20 -4.67
N ASP A 65 24.83 -14.44 -5.84
CA ASP A 65 25.40 -13.40 -6.72
C ASP A 65 24.34 -12.49 -7.37
N ARG A 66 23.09 -12.88 -7.32
CA ARG A 66 21.95 -12.06 -7.77
C ARG A 66 21.30 -11.24 -6.64
N GLU A 67 21.79 -11.38 -5.41
CA GLU A 67 21.25 -10.59 -4.29
C GLU A 67 21.66 -9.11 -4.42
N ILE A 68 20.66 -8.22 -4.37
CA ILE A 68 20.88 -6.78 -4.32
C ILE A 68 21.02 -6.32 -2.87
N ARG A 69 20.08 -6.77 -2.03
CA ARG A 69 19.99 -6.37 -0.61
C ARG A 69 19.07 -7.28 0.18
N THR A 70 19.26 -7.28 1.48
CA THR A 70 18.30 -7.82 2.45
C THR A 70 17.74 -6.68 3.27
N VAL A 71 16.41 -6.65 3.44
CA VAL A 71 15.70 -5.60 4.16
C VAL A 71 14.86 -6.18 5.28
N VAL A 72 14.70 -5.39 6.36
CA VAL A 72 13.93 -5.77 7.55
C VAL A 72 12.90 -4.71 7.85
N GLY A 73 11.68 -5.12 8.18
CA GLY A 73 10.61 -4.24 8.61
C GLY A 73 9.86 -4.79 9.82
N LEU A 74 9.42 -3.90 10.69
CA LEU A 74 8.63 -4.23 11.86
C LEU A 74 7.15 -3.93 11.59
N ARG A 75 6.36 -4.97 11.34
CA ARG A 75 4.92 -4.84 11.13
C ARG A 75 4.25 -4.49 12.46
N PRO A 76 3.39 -3.45 12.51
CA PRO A 76 2.65 -3.09 13.74
C PRO A 76 1.49 -4.06 13.96
N TYR A 77 1.79 -5.19 14.58
CA TYR A 77 0.81 -6.27 14.76
C TYR A 77 0.05 -6.10 16.07
N ARG A 78 -1.26 -6.31 16.02
CA ARG A 78 -2.15 -6.44 17.17
C ARG A 78 -2.95 -7.72 17.04
N PRO A 79 -2.95 -8.59 18.04
CA PRO A 79 -3.76 -9.80 18.01
C PRO A 79 -5.26 -9.57 17.78
N SER A 80 -5.84 -8.47 18.29
CA SER A 80 -7.24 -8.10 18.05
C SER A 80 -7.48 -7.34 16.74
N GLY A 81 -6.43 -7.08 15.96
CA GLY A 81 -6.50 -6.37 14.67
C GLY A 81 -6.27 -4.85 14.78
N PHE A 82 -6.46 -4.15 13.66
CA PHE A 82 -6.26 -2.71 13.59
C PHE A 82 -7.26 -1.95 14.46
N VAL A 83 -6.89 -0.72 14.81
CA VAL A 83 -7.74 0.20 15.59
C VAL A 83 -8.23 1.32 14.68
N VAL A 84 -9.56 1.46 14.56
CA VAL A 84 -10.21 2.67 14.06
C VAL A 84 -11.24 3.09 15.10
N ARG A 85 -10.88 4.08 15.91
CA ARG A 85 -11.73 4.64 16.96
C ARG A 85 -11.34 6.08 17.27
N ALA A 86 -12.29 6.84 17.82
CA ALA A 86 -12.03 8.20 18.30
C ALA A 86 -11.95 8.22 19.83
N GLU A 87 -11.10 9.08 20.37
CA GLU A 87 -11.07 9.43 21.78
C GLU A 87 -10.80 10.93 21.97
N LYS A 88 -11.25 11.48 23.07
CA LYS A 88 -10.92 12.86 23.47
C LYS A 88 -9.66 12.87 24.32
N LEU A 89 -8.74 13.76 23.96
CA LEU A 89 -7.57 14.13 24.72
C LEU A 89 -7.72 15.62 25.05
N ASP A 90 -8.38 15.92 26.18
CA ASP A 90 -8.85 17.26 26.55
C ASP A 90 -9.74 17.88 25.47
N ASP A 91 -9.32 18.97 24.84
CA ASP A 91 -10.02 19.65 23.78
C ASP A 91 -9.71 19.12 22.35
N ILE A 92 -8.79 18.15 22.26
CA ILE A 92 -8.39 17.52 21.00
C ILE A 92 -9.19 16.23 20.78
N LEU A 93 -9.75 16.07 19.57
CA LEU A 93 -10.27 14.79 19.12
C LEU A 93 -9.16 14.00 18.42
N VAL A 94 -8.80 12.86 18.96
CA VAL A 94 -7.83 11.94 18.37
C VAL A 94 -8.57 10.78 17.71
N VAL A 95 -8.34 10.58 16.42
CA VAL A 95 -8.85 9.43 15.67
C VAL A 95 -7.71 8.47 15.40
N HIS A 96 -7.77 7.30 15.98
CA HIS A 96 -6.76 6.26 15.81
C HIS A 96 -6.96 5.50 14.50
N ASN A 97 -5.86 5.24 13.80
CA ASN A 97 -5.81 4.43 12.58
C ASN A 97 -4.44 3.73 12.49
N TYR A 98 -4.25 2.64 13.23
CA TYR A 98 -2.98 1.92 13.33
C TYR A 98 -3.18 0.42 13.63
N GLY A 99 -2.07 -0.34 13.72
CA GLY A 99 -2.11 -1.74 14.16
C GLY A 99 -2.47 -2.75 13.06
N HIS A 100 -2.17 -2.44 11.80
CA HIS A 100 -2.59 -3.21 10.62
C HIS A 100 -1.82 -4.52 10.41
N GLY A 101 -0.81 -4.82 11.23
CA GLY A 101 0.04 -6.01 11.04
C GLY A 101 0.70 -6.05 9.68
N GLY A 102 0.52 -7.14 8.94
CA GLY A 102 1.06 -7.30 7.59
C GLY A 102 0.31 -6.57 6.48
N SER A 103 -0.81 -5.89 6.79
CA SER A 103 -1.74 -5.38 5.78
C SER A 103 -1.85 -3.84 5.74
N GLY A 104 -0.82 -3.15 6.23
CA GLY A 104 -0.81 -1.69 6.26
C GLY A 104 -1.00 -1.04 4.87
N ILE A 105 -0.35 -1.56 3.83
CA ILE A 105 -0.59 -1.12 2.44
C ILE A 105 -1.98 -1.56 1.98
N THR A 106 -2.28 -2.85 2.07
CA THR A 106 -3.53 -3.44 1.58
C THR A 106 -4.77 -2.70 2.05
N LEU A 107 -4.84 -2.34 3.34
CA LEU A 107 -6.02 -1.75 3.97
C LEU A 107 -5.94 -0.23 4.18
N SER A 108 -4.82 0.42 3.84
CA SER A 108 -4.56 1.83 4.16
C SER A 108 -5.69 2.77 3.76
N TRP A 109 -6.17 2.70 2.53
CA TRP A 109 -7.24 3.54 2.03
C TRP A 109 -8.58 3.28 2.73
N GLY A 110 -8.87 2.01 3.00
CA GLY A 110 -10.13 1.63 3.61
C GLY A 110 -10.21 2.05 5.09
N THR A 111 -9.17 1.79 5.86
CA THR A 111 -9.14 2.23 7.26
C THR A 111 -8.99 3.74 7.38
N ALA A 112 -8.30 4.40 6.44
CA ALA A 112 -8.28 5.85 6.33
C ALA A 112 -9.69 6.41 6.08
N LYS A 113 -10.46 5.79 5.17
CA LYS A 113 -11.87 6.19 4.92
C LYS A 113 -12.71 6.07 6.19
N LEU A 114 -12.63 4.93 6.89
CA LEU A 114 -13.33 4.74 8.15
C LEU A 114 -12.94 5.79 9.21
N ALA A 115 -11.65 6.11 9.30
CA ALA A 115 -11.15 7.09 10.26
C ALA A 115 -11.62 8.52 9.90
N VAL A 116 -11.56 8.90 8.62
CA VAL A 116 -12.02 10.21 8.14
C VAL A 116 -13.49 10.38 8.35
N ASP A 117 -14.32 9.37 8.04
CA ASP A 117 -15.77 9.40 8.29
C ASP A 117 -16.10 9.55 9.77
N LEU A 118 -15.29 8.92 10.63
CA LEU A 118 -15.50 8.96 12.07
C LEU A 118 -15.19 10.33 12.69
N GLY A 119 -14.14 11.02 12.21
CA GLY A 119 -13.62 12.20 12.90
C GLY A 119 -13.77 13.51 12.16
N PHE A 120 -13.86 13.53 10.83
CA PHE A 120 -13.82 14.77 10.06
C PHE A 120 -15.19 15.42 9.83
N ALA A 121 -16.28 14.67 9.95
CA ALA A 121 -17.62 15.20 9.72
C ALA A 121 -17.92 16.40 10.64
N GLY A 122 -18.17 17.56 10.05
CA GLY A 122 -18.46 18.80 10.78
C GLY A 122 -17.26 19.50 11.41
N HIS A 123 -16.03 18.99 11.20
CA HIS A 123 -14.83 19.66 11.67
C HIS A 123 -14.52 20.92 10.85
N VAL A 124 -14.12 21.97 11.54
CA VAL A 124 -13.68 23.25 10.93
C VAL A 124 -12.29 23.55 11.47
N GLY A 125 -11.33 23.76 10.58
CA GLY A 125 -9.95 24.10 10.93
C GLY A 125 -8.91 23.11 10.41
N PRO A 126 -7.64 23.33 10.75
CA PRO A 126 -6.54 22.46 10.33
C PRO A 126 -6.60 21.11 11.03
N VAL A 127 -6.03 20.11 10.36
CA VAL A 127 -6.02 18.71 10.83
C VAL A 127 -4.59 18.18 10.87
N ALA A 128 -4.23 17.52 11.94
CA ALA A 128 -2.94 16.84 12.07
C ALA A 128 -3.06 15.36 11.70
N VAL A 129 -2.09 14.85 10.94
CA VAL A 129 -1.88 13.43 10.71
C VAL A 129 -0.52 13.04 11.29
N LEU A 130 -0.53 12.10 12.24
CA LEU A 130 0.69 11.60 12.86
C LEU A 130 1.17 10.34 12.12
N GLY A 131 2.34 10.44 11.50
CA GLY A 131 2.94 9.36 10.71
C GLY A 131 2.80 9.54 9.20
N CYS A 132 3.85 9.15 8.46
CA CYS A 132 3.97 9.32 7.00
C CYS A 132 4.19 7.98 6.26
N GLY A 133 3.73 6.87 6.84
CA GLY A 133 3.62 5.58 6.14
C GLY A 133 2.37 5.50 5.27
N ALA A 134 2.08 4.31 4.71
CA ALA A 134 0.94 4.11 3.82
C ALA A 134 -0.40 4.54 4.43
N VAL A 135 -0.61 4.27 5.71
CA VAL A 135 -1.87 4.63 6.41
C VAL A 135 -1.99 6.14 6.61
N GLY A 136 -0.89 6.80 7.04
CA GLY A 136 -0.89 8.24 7.24
C GLY A 136 -1.07 9.02 5.93
N LEU A 137 -0.37 8.62 4.86
CA LEU A 137 -0.51 9.25 3.55
C LEU A 137 -1.91 9.06 2.95
N ALA A 138 -2.48 7.84 3.06
CA ALA A 138 -3.86 7.60 2.62
C ALA A 138 -4.87 8.45 3.41
N THR A 139 -4.67 8.59 4.74
CA THR A 139 -5.52 9.44 5.60
C THR A 139 -5.39 10.92 5.20
N ALA A 140 -4.17 11.41 5.01
CA ALA A 140 -3.92 12.79 4.59
C ALA A 140 -4.56 13.10 3.22
N ARG A 141 -4.44 12.19 2.25
CA ARG A 141 -5.07 12.36 0.93
C ARG A 141 -6.59 12.40 1.01
N LEU A 142 -7.23 11.49 1.75
CA LEU A 142 -8.70 11.53 1.90
C LEU A 142 -9.18 12.77 2.63
N LEU A 143 -8.43 13.27 3.62
CA LEU A 143 -8.73 14.54 4.28
C LEU A 143 -8.64 15.72 3.30
N GLN A 144 -7.60 15.76 2.46
CA GLN A 144 -7.45 16.78 1.42
C GLN A 144 -8.55 16.70 0.36
N GLU A 145 -8.93 15.50 -0.06
CA GLU A 145 -10.08 15.28 -0.97
C GLU A 145 -11.40 15.77 -0.36
N ALA A 146 -11.50 15.76 0.98
CA ALA A 146 -12.63 16.33 1.72
C ALA A 146 -12.49 17.84 2.03
N GLY A 147 -11.41 18.48 1.54
CA GLY A 147 -11.18 19.94 1.69
C GLY A 147 -10.42 20.35 2.94
N ALA A 148 -9.81 19.41 3.69
CA ALA A 148 -9.06 19.74 4.90
C ALA A 148 -7.69 20.34 4.59
N MET A 149 -7.27 21.29 5.43
CA MET A 149 -5.87 21.72 5.54
C MET A 149 -5.12 20.74 6.43
N VAL A 150 -4.15 20.02 5.87
CA VAL A 150 -3.46 18.92 6.56
C VAL A 150 -2.01 19.30 6.91
N THR A 151 -1.64 19.03 8.16
CA THR A 151 -0.24 18.99 8.60
C THR A 151 0.13 17.54 8.95
N ILE A 152 1.19 17.00 8.33
CA ILE A 152 1.74 15.69 8.68
C ILE A 152 2.92 15.86 9.62
N TYR A 153 2.87 15.18 10.75
CA TYR A 153 3.94 15.07 11.74
C TYR A 153 4.51 13.66 11.70
N ALA A 154 5.78 13.49 11.40
CA ALA A 154 6.39 12.17 11.30
C ALA A 154 7.88 12.22 11.61
N LYS A 155 8.40 11.19 12.30
CA LYS A 155 9.85 11.06 12.51
C LYS A 155 10.58 10.61 11.24
N ASP A 156 9.93 9.73 10.45
CA ASP A 156 10.47 9.18 9.22
C ASP A 156 9.52 9.48 8.05
N LEU A 157 10.10 9.83 6.92
CA LEU A 157 9.39 10.04 5.65
C LEU A 157 9.77 8.93 4.65
N PRO A 158 8.95 8.64 3.62
CA PRO A 158 9.42 7.81 2.51
C PRO A 158 10.75 8.34 1.92
N PRO A 159 11.74 7.47 1.63
CA PRO A 159 11.66 6.00 1.59
C PRO A 159 11.96 5.27 2.91
N ASN A 160 12.08 5.95 4.03
CA ASN A 160 12.60 5.38 5.29
C ASN A 160 11.48 4.88 6.24
N THR A 161 10.26 4.71 5.75
CA THR A 161 9.16 4.20 6.57
C THR A 161 9.08 2.67 6.54
N THR A 162 8.50 2.04 7.57
CA THR A 162 8.21 0.60 7.57
C THR A 162 7.40 0.17 6.33
N SER A 163 6.52 1.04 5.83
CA SER A 163 5.72 0.75 4.64
C SER A 163 6.55 0.55 3.38
N ASN A 164 7.73 1.16 3.27
CA ASN A 164 8.63 1.01 2.14
C ASN A 164 9.27 -0.39 2.06
N ILE A 165 9.31 -1.12 3.18
CA ILE A 165 9.90 -2.46 3.26
C ILE A 165 8.88 -3.55 2.86
N ALA A 166 7.59 -3.23 2.78
CA ALA A 166 6.54 -4.20 2.50
C ALA A 166 6.69 -4.87 1.13
N GLY A 167 6.25 -6.13 1.01
CA GLY A 167 6.23 -6.86 -0.27
C GLY A 167 5.30 -6.22 -1.30
N GLY A 168 4.21 -5.61 -0.84
CA GLY A 168 3.26 -4.88 -1.68
C GLY A 168 2.19 -5.72 -2.36
N HIS A 169 2.11 -7.01 -2.06
CA HIS A 169 1.03 -7.86 -2.56
C HIS A 169 -0.30 -7.48 -1.91
N TRP A 170 -1.32 -7.15 -2.70
CA TRP A 170 -2.63 -6.78 -2.19
C TRP A 170 -3.38 -8.02 -1.73
N PHE A 171 -3.16 -8.36 -0.49
CA PHE A 171 -3.91 -9.39 0.22
C PHE A 171 -3.79 -9.14 1.73
N PRO A 172 -4.88 -9.18 2.51
CA PRO A 172 -4.82 -8.93 3.95
C PRO A 172 -4.27 -10.15 4.67
N ALA A 173 -2.98 -10.09 5.00
CA ALA A 173 -2.29 -11.12 5.77
C ALA A 173 -1.90 -10.59 7.16
N PHE A 174 -1.93 -11.46 8.17
CA PHE A 174 -1.49 -11.13 9.54
C PHE A 174 -2.17 -9.89 10.14
N VAL A 175 -3.49 -9.75 9.93
CA VAL A 175 -4.26 -8.60 10.42
C VAL A 175 -4.69 -8.78 11.87
N ALA A 176 -5.22 -9.95 12.20
CA ALA A 176 -5.72 -10.29 13.53
C ALA A 176 -5.73 -11.80 13.74
N GLN A 177 -5.67 -12.24 14.99
CA GLN A 177 -5.94 -13.64 15.36
C GLN A 177 -7.42 -13.95 15.16
N PRO A 178 -7.77 -15.07 14.51
CA PRO A 178 -9.18 -15.42 14.24
C PRO A 178 -10.08 -15.39 15.48
N GLU A 179 -9.59 -15.92 16.58
CA GLU A 179 -10.30 -16.05 17.85
C GLU A 179 -10.50 -14.70 18.59
N LYS A 180 -9.75 -13.67 18.23
CA LYS A 180 -9.87 -12.31 18.80
C LYS A 180 -10.69 -11.34 17.96
N ARG A 181 -11.19 -11.79 16.82
CA ARG A 181 -11.98 -10.93 15.92
C ARG A 181 -13.38 -10.71 16.50
N THR A 182 -13.75 -9.46 16.66
CA THR A 182 -15.10 -9.07 17.05
C THR A 182 -16.00 -8.85 15.84
N ALA A 183 -17.32 -8.85 16.04
CA ALA A 183 -18.28 -8.50 14.97
C ALA A 183 -18.03 -7.08 14.42
N LEU A 184 -17.63 -6.14 15.27
CA LEU A 184 -17.28 -4.78 14.84
C LEU A 184 -16.04 -4.80 13.95
N PHE A 185 -14.97 -5.49 14.38
CA PHE A 185 -13.76 -5.65 13.60
C PHE A 185 -14.05 -6.26 12.22
N ASN A 186 -14.85 -7.32 12.16
CA ASN A 186 -15.18 -7.97 10.88
C ASN A 186 -15.91 -7.02 9.93
N ARG A 187 -16.87 -6.20 10.41
CA ARG A 187 -17.53 -5.18 9.58
C ARG A 187 -16.56 -4.10 9.10
N GLN A 188 -15.72 -3.59 10.01
CA GLN A 188 -14.68 -2.60 9.63
C GLN A 188 -13.69 -3.17 8.64
N PHE A 189 -13.25 -4.41 8.84
CA PHE A 189 -12.33 -5.10 7.94
C PHE A 189 -12.91 -5.26 6.54
N GLN A 190 -14.15 -5.74 6.42
CA GLN A 190 -14.81 -5.90 5.12
C GLN A 190 -14.96 -4.56 4.40
N ALA A 191 -15.49 -3.55 5.08
CA ALA A 191 -15.66 -2.21 4.50
C ALA A 191 -14.32 -1.59 4.08
N ALA A 192 -13.27 -1.78 4.89
CA ALA A 192 -11.93 -1.30 4.58
C ALA A 192 -11.33 -2.03 3.37
N ALA A 193 -11.47 -3.35 3.30
CA ALA A 193 -10.96 -4.14 2.18
C ALA A 193 -11.66 -3.76 0.86
N GLU A 194 -12.98 -3.65 0.85
CA GLU A 194 -13.76 -3.26 -0.33
C GLU A 194 -13.39 -1.85 -0.83
N PHE A 195 -13.29 -0.87 0.07
CA PHE A 195 -12.92 0.49 -0.31
C PHE A 195 -11.47 0.55 -0.84
N ALA A 196 -10.53 -0.07 -0.14
CA ALA A 196 -9.13 -0.10 -0.56
C ALA A 196 -8.95 -0.79 -1.91
N TYR A 197 -9.64 -1.91 -2.14
CA TYR A 197 -9.61 -2.63 -3.42
C TYR A 197 -10.01 -1.73 -4.59
N ARG A 198 -11.16 -1.05 -4.46
CA ARG A 198 -11.64 -0.11 -5.49
C ARG A 198 -10.69 1.06 -5.70
N ARG A 199 -10.12 1.58 -4.61
CA ARG A 199 -9.17 2.69 -4.69
C ARG A 199 -7.90 2.29 -5.44
N TYR A 200 -7.35 1.10 -5.17
CA TYR A 200 -6.19 0.61 -5.90
C TYR A 200 -6.48 0.31 -7.37
N GLN A 201 -7.67 -0.14 -7.71
CA GLN A 201 -8.06 -0.36 -9.11
C GLN A 201 -7.97 0.92 -9.95
N ILE A 202 -8.37 2.07 -9.41
CA ILE A 202 -8.25 3.36 -10.12
C ILE A 202 -6.82 3.92 -10.11
N MET A 203 -5.93 3.36 -9.30
CA MET A 203 -4.51 3.73 -9.24
C MET A 203 -3.62 2.80 -10.09
N VAL A 204 -4.21 1.84 -10.81
CA VAL A 204 -3.44 0.95 -11.68
C VAL A 204 -2.69 1.76 -12.73
N GLY A 205 -1.38 1.60 -12.76
CA GLY A 205 -0.49 2.29 -13.69
C GLY A 205 0.91 2.52 -13.13
N PRO A 206 1.87 2.85 -14.00
CA PRO A 206 3.28 3.03 -13.60
C PRO A 206 3.49 4.23 -12.67
N GLN A 207 2.62 5.23 -12.72
CA GLN A 207 2.70 6.41 -11.85
C GLN A 207 2.63 6.04 -10.38
N TYR A 208 1.79 5.07 -10.01
CA TYR A 208 1.64 4.61 -8.63
C TYR A 208 2.35 3.27 -8.38
N GLY A 209 2.93 2.66 -9.39
CA GLY A 209 3.52 1.32 -9.26
C GLY A 209 2.49 0.26 -8.89
N VAL A 210 1.23 0.43 -9.29
CA VAL A 210 0.14 -0.52 -9.05
C VAL A 210 -0.15 -1.27 -10.35
N ARG A 211 -0.15 -2.59 -10.29
CA ARG A 211 -0.49 -3.43 -11.45
C ARG A 211 -1.18 -4.72 -11.02
N TRP A 212 -1.96 -5.29 -11.94
CA TRP A 212 -2.53 -6.62 -11.75
C TRP A 212 -1.44 -7.67 -11.79
N GLN A 213 -1.61 -8.70 -10.95
CA GLN A 213 -0.63 -9.76 -10.77
C GLN A 213 -1.33 -11.10 -10.62
N ARG A 214 -0.99 -12.08 -11.47
CA ARG A 214 -1.34 -13.47 -11.26
C ARG A 214 -0.63 -13.98 -10.02
N SER A 215 -1.38 -14.64 -9.14
CA SER A 215 -0.88 -15.13 -7.86
C SER A 215 -1.26 -16.58 -7.65
N TYR A 216 -0.35 -17.33 -7.06
CA TYR A 216 -0.54 -18.74 -6.72
C TYR A 216 -0.33 -18.89 -5.22
N TYR A 217 -1.38 -19.39 -4.57
CA TYR A 217 -1.32 -19.82 -3.19
C TYR A 217 -1.08 -21.32 -3.14
N LEU A 218 -0.07 -21.72 -2.39
CA LEU A 218 0.46 -23.08 -2.34
C LEU A 218 0.21 -23.68 -0.95
N ASP A 219 -0.34 -24.89 -0.88
CA ASP A 219 -0.52 -25.62 0.37
C ASP A 219 -0.27 -27.13 0.17
N ASN A 220 0.01 -27.82 1.26
CA ASN A 220 0.12 -29.27 1.33
C ASN A 220 -1.07 -29.90 2.08
N GLN A 221 -1.97 -29.07 2.57
CA GLN A 221 -3.20 -29.48 3.24
C GLN A 221 -4.42 -29.04 2.43
N PRO A 222 -5.54 -29.75 2.54
CA PRO A 222 -6.81 -29.31 1.97
C PRO A 222 -7.18 -27.90 2.43
N TRP A 223 -7.82 -27.13 1.55
CA TRP A 223 -8.19 -25.75 1.83
C TRP A 223 -9.09 -25.66 3.07
N ASN A 224 -8.71 -24.78 4.00
CA ASN A 224 -9.62 -24.32 5.03
C ASN A 224 -10.49 -23.19 4.44
N GLU A 225 -11.72 -23.52 4.06
CA GLU A 225 -12.65 -22.61 3.40
C GLU A 225 -13.16 -21.48 4.32
N GLN A 226 -12.84 -21.52 5.62
CA GLN A 226 -13.17 -20.47 6.58
C GLN A 226 -12.11 -19.36 6.64
N THR A 227 -11.03 -19.47 5.86
CA THR A 227 -9.99 -18.45 5.77
C THR A 227 -10.34 -17.39 4.74
N TYR A 228 -9.51 -16.32 4.66
CA TYR A 228 -9.65 -15.31 3.60
C TYR A 228 -9.47 -15.90 2.17
N PHE A 229 -8.81 -17.04 2.04
CA PHE A 229 -8.65 -17.76 0.79
C PHE A 229 -9.80 -18.75 0.51
N GLY A 230 -10.78 -18.85 1.40
CA GLY A 230 -11.93 -19.71 1.24
C GLY A 230 -12.86 -19.26 0.12
N LYS A 231 -13.60 -20.21 -0.45
CA LYS A 231 -14.57 -19.95 -1.53
C LYS A 231 -15.70 -19.02 -1.09
N ASP A 232 -16.10 -19.10 0.18
CA ASP A 232 -17.17 -18.29 0.78
C ASP A 232 -16.65 -17.05 1.50
N SER A 233 -15.37 -16.73 1.33
CA SER A 233 -14.76 -15.56 1.95
C SER A 233 -15.33 -14.26 1.40
N VAL A 234 -15.45 -13.25 2.27
CA VAL A 234 -15.74 -11.86 1.87
C VAL A 234 -14.72 -11.30 0.87
N MET A 235 -13.51 -11.88 0.83
CA MET A 235 -12.47 -11.49 -0.11
C MET A 235 -12.67 -12.10 -1.52
N ARG A 236 -13.55 -13.10 -1.66
CA ARG A 236 -13.70 -13.85 -2.91
C ARG A 236 -14.02 -12.98 -4.12
N SER A 237 -14.88 -11.98 -3.95
CA SER A 237 -15.24 -11.03 -5.02
C SER A 237 -14.11 -10.09 -5.43
N MET A 238 -13.08 -9.98 -4.60
CA MET A 238 -11.89 -9.15 -4.83
C MET A 238 -10.69 -9.96 -5.36
N LEU A 239 -10.90 -11.24 -5.68
CA LEU A 239 -9.90 -12.16 -6.22
C LEU A 239 -10.42 -12.74 -7.55
N PRO A 240 -10.32 -11.98 -8.66
CA PRO A 240 -10.70 -12.49 -9.99
C PRO A 240 -9.84 -13.70 -10.37
N GLU A 241 -10.28 -14.46 -11.39
CA GLU A 241 -9.62 -15.66 -11.90
C GLU A 241 -9.32 -16.75 -10.82
N PHE A 242 -10.10 -16.72 -9.74
CA PHE A 242 -9.95 -17.64 -8.63
C PHE A 242 -10.36 -19.07 -9.02
N ARG A 243 -9.41 -19.99 -8.97
CA ARG A 243 -9.63 -21.40 -9.22
C ARG A 243 -8.60 -22.28 -8.54
N ASP A 244 -8.98 -23.51 -8.22
CA ASP A 244 -8.06 -24.54 -7.77
C ASP A 244 -7.43 -25.23 -9.00
N LEU A 245 -6.12 -25.47 -8.93
CA LEU A 245 -5.37 -26.17 -9.97
C LEU A 245 -5.11 -27.61 -9.52
N SER A 246 -5.28 -28.53 -10.45
CA SER A 246 -4.83 -29.92 -10.26
C SER A 246 -3.29 -30.00 -10.35
N PRO A 247 -2.66 -31.08 -9.81
CA PRO A 247 -1.20 -31.25 -9.87
C PRO A 247 -0.60 -31.28 -11.28
N GLN A 248 -1.44 -31.52 -12.31
CA GLN A 248 -1.03 -31.54 -13.73
C GLN A 248 -1.10 -30.13 -14.36
N GLU A 249 -1.73 -29.16 -13.70
CA GLU A 249 -1.92 -27.80 -14.22
C GLU A 249 -0.90 -26.80 -13.70
N HIS A 250 0.08 -27.22 -12.86
CA HIS A 250 1.06 -26.31 -12.30
C HIS A 250 2.46 -26.93 -12.14
N PRO A 251 3.56 -26.13 -12.20
CA PRO A 251 4.92 -26.64 -12.09
C PRO A 251 5.41 -26.80 -10.65
N PHE A 252 4.68 -26.35 -9.64
CA PHE A 252 5.16 -26.18 -8.26
C PHE A 252 5.48 -27.52 -7.59
N PRO A 253 6.76 -27.76 -7.19
CA PRO A 253 7.14 -29.05 -6.62
C PRO A 253 6.59 -29.22 -5.20
N GLY A 254 6.17 -30.45 -4.87
CA GLY A 254 5.81 -30.82 -3.51
C GLY A 254 4.47 -30.26 -3.00
N HIS A 255 3.71 -29.51 -3.82
CA HIS A 255 2.41 -28.97 -3.43
C HIS A 255 1.27 -29.72 -4.14
N GLN A 256 0.28 -30.14 -3.35
CA GLN A 256 -0.90 -30.84 -3.86
C GLN A 256 -2.08 -29.91 -4.06
N PHE A 257 -2.11 -28.82 -3.30
CA PHE A 257 -3.19 -27.84 -3.33
C PHE A 257 -2.62 -26.50 -3.80
N VAL A 258 -3.04 -26.06 -4.97
CA VAL A 258 -2.64 -24.79 -5.57
C VAL A 258 -3.89 -24.02 -5.96
N ARG A 259 -4.01 -22.79 -5.45
CA ARG A 259 -5.10 -21.89 -5.73
C ARG A 259 -4.58 -20.70 -6.50
N GLN A 260 -5.09 -20.50 -7.70
CA GLN A 260 -4.79 -19.36 -8.55
C GLN A 260 -5.81 -18.25 -8.32
N PHE A 261 -5.37 -17.01 -8.36
CA PHE A 261 -6.21 -15.81 -8.42
C PHE A 261 -5.41 -14.63 -8.95
N ASP A 262 -6.11 -13.61 -9.41
CA ASP A 262 -5.49 -12.33 -9.73
C ASP A 262 -5.71 -11.34 -8.58
N THR A 263 -4.69 -10.55 -8.32
CA THR A 263 -4.74 -9.43 -7.37
C THR A 263 -3.78 -8.33 -7.84
N MET A 264 -3.56 -7.31 -6.99
CA MET A 264 -2.66 -6.22 -7.35
C MET A 264 -1.33 -6.35 -6.60
N ILE A 265 -0.25 -5.99 -7.26
CA ILE A 265 1.01 -5.62 -6.63
C ILE A 265 1.05 -4.09 -6.55
N ILE A 266 1.37 -3.57 -5.38
CA ILE A 266 1.61 -2.16 -5.11
C ILE A 266 3.09 -2.04 -4.77
N GLU A 267 3.88 -1.41 -5.62
CA GLU A 267 5.32 -1.25 -5.41
C GLU A 267 5.59 -0.12 -4.41
N PRO A 268 5.93 -0.40 -3.15
CA PRO A 268 5.95 0.62 -2.10
C PRO A 268 6.88 1.80 -2.38
N PRO A 269 8.08 1.62 -2.98
CA PRO A 269 8.95 2.76 -3.29
C PRO A 269 8.32 3.75 -4.28
N VAL A 270 7.62 3.25 -5.31
CA VAL A 270 6.94 4.09 -6.30
C VAL A 270 5.67 4.67 -5.71
N TYR A 271 4.86 3.82 -5.10
CA TYR A 271 3.57 4.18 -4.53
C TYR A 271 3.65 5.27 -3.46
N LEU A 272 4.54 5.09 -2.48
CA LEU A 272 4.65 6.03 -1.37
C LEU A 272 5.30 7.36 -1.80
N ALA A 273 6.22 7.32 -2.76
CA ALA A 273 6.77 8.54 -3.36
C ALA A 273 5.67 9.34 -4.08
N ALA A 274 4.87 8.67 -4.92
CA ALA A 274 3.76 9.32 -5.62
C ALA A 274 2.73 9.93 -4.65
N LEU A 275 2.32 9.19 -3.61
CA LEU A 275 1.40 9.72 -2.61
C LEU A 275 1.97 10.88 -1.83
N MET A 276 3.27 10.84 -1.51
CA MET A 276 3.95 11.94 -0.81
C MET A 276 3.95 13.21 -1.66
N ASP A 277 4.29 13.08 -2.95
CA ASP A 277 4.31 14.20 -3.87
C ASP A 277 2.91 14.79 -4.07
N GLU A 278 1.90 13.96 -4.29
CA GLU A 278 0.50 14.41 -4.38
C GLU A 278 0.03 15.12 -3.10
N THR A 279 0.38 14.57 -1.94
CA THR A 279 0.02 15.16 -0.65
C THR A 279 0.63 16.55 -0.49
N ARG A 280 1.88 16.72 -0.90
CA ARG A 280 2.57 18.03 -0.88
C ARG A 280 1.98 18.99 -1.90
N LEU A 281 1.75 18.54 -3.12
CA LEU A 281 1.14 19.36 -4.19
C LEU A 281 -0.27 19.82 -3.83
N ALA A 282 -1.02 19.01 -3.07
CA ALA A 282 -2.33 19.38 -2.54
C ALA A 282 -2.25 20.27 -1.27
N GLY A 283 -1.06 20.79 -0.94
CA GLY A 283 -0.87 21.83 0.07
C GLY A 283 -0.64 21.33 1.50
N ALA A 284 -0.32 20.04 1.71
CA ALA A 284 0.01 19.59 3.06
C ALA A 284 1.33 20.21 3.57
N SER A 285 1.34 20.61 4.83
CA SER A 285 2.56 20.91 5.58
C SER A 285 3.18 19.63 6.12
N LEU A 286 4.52 19.57 6.08
CA LEU A 286 5.28 18.45 6.62
C LEU A 286 6.20 18.91 7.73
N LYS A 287 6.09 18.31 8.90
CA LYS A 287 6.94 18.57 10.05
C LYS A 287 7.64 17.29 10.48
N VAL A 288 8.96 17.24 10.27
CA VAL A 288 9.75 16.08 10.70
C VAL A 288 10.01 16.21 12.20
N MET A 289 9.34 15.38 12.98
CA MET A 289 9.48 15.32 14.43
C MET A 289 9.02 13.99 14.99
N GLU A 290 9.62 13.58 16.08
CA GLU A 290 9.21 12.42 16.85
C GLU A 290 8.34 12.86 18.03
N LEU A 291 7.10 12.40 18.06
CA LEU A 291 6.23 12.55 19.23
C LEU A 291 6.47 11.37 20.17
N ARG A 292 6.75 11.65 21.44
CA ARG A 292 7.15 10.64 22.41
C ARG A 292 6.06 10.32 23.43
N ASP A 293 5.20 11.30 23.71
CA ASP A 293 4.10 11.14 24.65
C ASP A 293 2.86 11.95 24.26
N ARG A 294 1.77 11.75 25.01
CA ARG A 294 0.49 12.43 24.79
C ARG A 294 0.55 13.95 24.99
N ASN A 295 1.43 14.44 25.87
CA ASN A 295 1.52 15.88 26.15
C ASN A 295 2.09 16.64 24.95
N GLU A 296 2.87 15.98 24.10
CA GLU A 296 3.37 16.59 22.88
C GLU A 296 2.26 16.75 21.84
N ILE A 297 1.27 15.83 21.83
CA ILE A 297 0.08 15.95 20.98
C ILE A 297 -0.77 17.15 21.43
N GLN A 298 -0.90 17.38 22.75
CA GLN A 298 -1.65 18.50 23.31
C GLN A 298 -1.05 19.89 22.95
N LYS A 299 0.23 19.92 22.56
CA LYS A 299 0.90 21.15 22.12
C LYS A 299 0.71 21.47 20.65
N LEU A 300 0.04 20.60 19.89
CA LEU A 300 -0.28 20.87 18.49
C LEU A 300 -1.39 21.92 18.39
N ASP A 301 -1.32 22.71 17.31
CA ASP A 301 -2.33 23.74 17.03
C ASP A 301 -3.66 23.12 16.60
N GLU A 302 -3.60 21.94 15.97
CA GLU A 302 -4.76 21.24 15.44
C GLU A 302 -5.59 20.58 16.54
N LYS A 303 -6.93 20.76 16.46
CA LYS A 303 -7.89 20.18 17.40
C LYS A 303 -8.47 18.84 16.93
N LEU A 304 -8.14 18.43 15.72
CA LEU A 304 -8.41 17.11 15.16
C LEU A 304 -7.11 16.46 14.73
N VAL A 305 -6.83 15.29 15.29
CA VAL A 305 -5.57 14.57 15.11
C VAL A 305 -5.87 13.14 14.67
N PHE A 306 -5.27 12.70 13.57
CA PHE A 306 -5.32 11.31 13.12
C PHE A 306 -4.04 10.59 13.50
N ASN A 307 -4.12 9.62 14.39
CA ASN A 307 -2.98 8.84 14.84
C ASN A 307 -2.75 7.65 13.90
N CYS A 308 -1.76 7.78 13.02
CA CYS A 308 -1.31 6.77 12.06
C CYS A 308 0.15 6.33 12.33
N THR A 309 0.58 6.36 13.59
CA THR A 309 1.98 6.19 13.99
C THR A 309 2.48 4.73 13.99
N GLY A 310 1.64 3.77 13.60
CA GLY A 310 2.02 2.35 13.57
C GLY A 310 2.48 1.87 14.95
N LEU A 311 3.72 1.34 15.06
CA LEU A 311 4.29 0.92 16.36
C LEU A 311 4.46 2.07 17.36
N GLY A 312 4.58 3.32 16.89
CA GLY A 312 4.66 4.48 17.79
C GLY A 312 3.43 4.65 18.68
N ALA A 313 2.26 4.16 18.26
CA ALA A 313 1.06 4.20 19.07
C ALA A 313 1.18 3.43 20.39
N LYS A 314 2.08 2.44 20.48
CA LYS A 314 2.35 1.72 21.73
C LYS A 314 2.80 2.67 22.84
N ALA A 315 3.78 3.49 22.58
CA ALA A 315 4.29 4.46 23.58
C ALA A 315 3.32 5.64 23.76
N LEU A 316 2.83 6.20 22.64
CA LEU A 316 1.97 7.39 22.67
C LEU A 316 0.63 7.17 23.38
N PHE A 317 0.06 5.97 23.28
CA PHE A 317 -1.29 5.68 23.79
C PHE A 317 -1.35 4.47 24.73
N ALA A 318 -0.20 3.99 25.19
CA ALA A 318 -0.08 2.84 26.09
C ALA A 318 -0.82 1.59 25.56
N ASP A 319 -0.71 1.34 24.25
CA ASP A 319 -1.33 0.15 23.63
C ASP A 319 -0.39 -1.06 23.77
N ASP A 320 -0.52 -1.78 24.88
CA ASP A 320 0.32 -2.94 25.15
C ASP A 320 0.04 -4.14 24.26
N GLU A 321 -1.12 -4.17 23.60
CA GLU A 321 -1.44 -5.21 22.61
C GLU A 321 -0.63 -5.05 21.30
N LEU A 322 -0.07 -3.87 21.06
CA LEU A 322 0.71 -3.60 19.86
C LEU A 322 2.13 -4.20 19.98
N ILE A 323 2.43 -5.15 19.11
CA ILE A 323 3.66 -5.96 19.14
C ILE A 323 4.36 -5.86 17.79
N PRO A 324 5.70 -5.68 17.73
CA PRO A 324 6.41 -5.78 16.46
C PRO A 324 6.37 -7.22 15.93
N LEU A 325 6.02 -7.38 14.68
CA LEU A 325 6.19 -8.63 13.95
C LEU A 325 7.27 -8.40 12.88
N LYS A 326 8.50 -8.76 13.23
CA LYS A 326 9.66 -8.58 12.37
C LYS A 326 9.55 -9.47 11.14
N GLY A 327 9.76 -8.89 9.97
CA GLY A 327 9.82 -9.58 8.69
C GLY A 327 11.07 -9.20 7.93
N GLN A 328 11.73 -10.19 7.34
CA GLN A 328 12.91 -10.03 6.50
C GLN A 328 12.61 -10.49 5.09
N LEU A 329 13.09 -9.73 4.10
CA LEU A 329 13.01 -10.02 2.68
C LEU A 329 14.39 -9.94 2.07
N THR A 330 14.74 -10.93 1.24
CA THR A 330 15.93 -10.89 0.38
C THR A 330 15.49 -10.52 -1.03
N ILE A 331 16.16 -9.52 -1.62
CA ILE A 331 15.79 -8.96 -2.92
C ILE A 331 16.86 -9.32 -3.92
N LEU A 332 16.47 -10.01 -4.99
CA LEU A 332 17.34 -10.38 -6.11
C LEU A 332 17.19 -9.38 -7.26
N LEU A 333 18.15 -9.40 -8.19
CA LEU A 333 18.07 -8.67 -9.45
C LEU A 333 16.72 -8.91 -10.14
N PRO A 334 16.15 -7.88 -10.80
CA PRO A 334 14.90 -8.02 -11.54
C PRO A 334 14.96 -9.14 -12.58
N GLN A 335 13.85 -9.84 -12.75
CA GLN A 335 13.64 -10.89 -13.75
C GLN A 335 12.32 -10.60 -14.46
N PRO A 336 12.34 -9.83 -15.56
CA PRO A 336 11.13 -9.36 -16.23
C PRO A 336 10.23 -10.48 -16.77
N GLU A 337 10.79 -11.65 -17.04
CA GLU A 337 10.07 -12.86 -17.46
C GLU A 337 9.19 -13.43 -16.35
N VAL A 338 9.48 -13.16 -15.07
CA VAL A 338 8.71 -13.63 -13.92
C VAL A 338 7.54 -12.68 -13.68
N GLN A 339 6.36 -13.03 -14.19
CA GLN A 339 5.15 -12.22 -14.15
C GLN A 339 4.07 -12.82 -13.23
N TYR A 340 4.46 -13.54 -12.18
CA TYR A 340 3.54 -14.16 -11.22
C TYR A 340 4.09 -14.06 -9.80
N ALA A 341 3.20 -14.07 -8.82
CA ALA A 341 3.55 -14.21 -7.41
C ALA A 341 3.26 -15.63 -6.94
N ALA A 342 4.06 -16.13 -6.01
CA ALA A 342 3.83 -17.43 -5.37
C ALA A 342 4.03 -17.30 -3.86
N LEU A 343 3.10 -17.85 -3.08
CA LEU A 343 3.13 -17.76 -1.62
C LEU A 343 2.51 -19.00 -0.97
N SER A 344 3.03 -19.37 0.19
CA SER A 344 2.42 -20.36 1.06
C SER A 344 2.09 -19.77 2.42
N LEU A 345 1.05 -20.28 3.10
CA LEU A 345 0.79 -19.92 4.49
C LEU A 345 1.21 -21.09 5.42
N PRO A 346 1.66 -20.76 6.60
CA PRO A 346 1.62 -19.47 7.29
C PRO A 346 2.72 -18.45 6.91
N GLY A 347 3.09 -18.36 5.63
CA GLY A 347 3.99 -17.30 5.16
C GLY A 347 5.47 -17.66 5.14
N GLU A 348 5.79 -18.94 5.20
CA GLU A 348 7.18 -19.42 5.15
C GLU A 348 7.82 -19.36 3.76
N PHE A 349 7.02 -19.11 2.74
CA PHE A 349 7.45 -18.95 1.35
C PHE A 349 6.67 -17.81 0.72
N GLN A 350 7.36 -16.82 0.20
CA GLN A 350 6.78 -15.69 -0.51
C GLN A 350 7.74 -15.26 -1.62
N MET A 351 7.25 -15.19 -2.83
CA MET A 351 7.96 -14.63 -3.96
C MET A 351 7.08 -13.60 -4.67
N PHE A 352 7.55 -12.36 -4.73
CA PHE A 352 6.87 -11.26 -5.40
C PHE A 352 7.80 -10.60 -6.42
N PRO A 353 7.43 -10.61 -7.71
CA PRO A 353 8.18 -9.87 -8.71
C PRO A 353 7.82 -8.38 -8.64
N ARG A 354 8.82 -7.52 -8.56
CA ARG A 354 8.68 -6.07 -8.65
C ARG A 354 9.66 -5.50 -9.67
N THR A 355 9.47 -4.25 -10.04
CA THR A 355 10.39 -3.56 -10.97
C THR A 355 11.77 -3.35 -10.37
N ASP A 356 11.86 -3.26 -9.04
CA ASP A 356 13.12 -3.11 -8.30
C ASP A 356 13.74 -4.44 -7.86
N GLY A 357 13.17 -5.59 -8.24
CA GLY A 357 13.74 -6.91 -7.98
C GLY A 357 12.72 -8.00 -7.67
N ILE A 358 13.22 -9.23 -7.56
CA ILE A 358 12.43 -10.35 -7.06
C ILE A 358 12.56 -10.42 -5.54
N LEU A 359 11.46 -10.25 -4.84
CA LEU A 359 11.41 -10.32 -3.39
C LEU A 359 11.18 -11.75 -2.93
N LEU A 360 12.11 -12.27 -2.15
CA LEU A 360 12.02 -13.58 -1.51
C LEU A 360 11.80 -13.40 -0.01
N GLY A 361 10.77 -14.04 0.51
CA GLY A 361 10.42 -14.00 1.92
C GLY A 361 9.83 -15.32 2.40
N GLY A 362 9.44 -15.44 3.65
CA GLY A 362 9.44 -14.40 4.65
C GLY A 362 9.71 -14.96 6.02
N THR A 363 10.04 -14.04 6.92
CA THR A 363 10.15 -14.35 8.34
C THR A 363 9.01 -13.69 9.12
N HIS A 364 8.69 -14.28 10.28
CA HIS A 364 7.62 -13.81 11.16
C HIS A 364 8.08 -13.94 12.61
N GLU A 365 8.93 -13.00 13.06
CA GLU A 365 9.52 -13.02 14.40
C GLU A 365 8.73 -12.07 15.31
N LEU A 366 7.83 -12.65 16.13
CA LEU A 366 6.97 -11.87 17.02
C LEU A 366 7.75 -11.34 18.21
N GLY A 367 7.55 -10.07 18.56
CA GLY A 367 8.19 -9.41 19.72
C GLY A 367 9.63 -8.95 19.49
N VAL A 368 10.20 -9.19 18.31
CA VAL A 368 11.58 -8.81 17.98
C VAL A 368 11.62 -7.37 17.46
N TRP A 369 12.33 -6.48 18.17
CA TRP A 369 12.45 -5.05 17.85
C TRP A 369 13.65 -4.69 16.98
N SER A 370 14.66 -5.58 16.86
CA SER A 370 15.84 -5.31 16.05
C SER A 370 15.50 -5.21 14.56
N LEU A 371 16.07 -4.19 13.91
CA LEU A 371 16.06 -4.01 12.46
C LEU A 371 17.26 -4.67 11.77
N ASP A 372 18.16 -5.32 12.52
CA ASP A 372 19.31 -5.99 11.96
C ASP A 372 18.86 -7.22 11.16
N PRO A 373 19.38 -7.42 9.94
CA PRO A 373 19.15 -8.64 9.18
C PRO A 373 19.70 -9.87 9.91
N ASN A 374 18.91 -10.93 9.94
CA ASN A 374 19.38 -12.24 10.38
C ASN A 374 20.01 -12.99 9.20
N LEU A 375 21.33 -13.18 9.24
CA LEU A 375 22.09 -13.79 8.13
C LEU A 375 21.77 -15.28 7.95
N GLU A 376 21.49 -16.01 9.02
CA GLU A 376 21.07 -17.40 8.94
C GLU A 376 19.73 -17.52 8.23
N LYS A 377 18.74 -16.72 8.63
CA LYS A 377 17.43 -16.65 7.97
C LYS A 377 17.53 -16.23 6.51
N LYS A 378 18.48 -15.35 6.16
CA LYS A 378 18.74 -15.01 4.76
C LYS A 378 19.19 -16.22 3.95
N GLN A 379 20.13 -17.00 4.49
CA GLN A 379 20.62 -18.22 3.83
C GLN A 379 19.50 -19.26 3.69
N GLU A 380 18.67 -19.46 4.72
CA GLU A 380 17.50 -20.33 4.68
C GLU A 380 16.53 -19.92 3.57
N ILE A 381 16.21 -18.60 3.48
CA ILE A 381 15.34 -18.06 2.43
C ILE A 381 15.90 -18.38 1.04
N LEU A 382 17.17 -18.08 0.79
CA LEU A 382 17.81 -18.33 -0.51
C LEU A 382 17.82 -19.83 -0.84
N ALA A 383 18.21 -20.67 0.09
CA ALA A 383 18.28 -22.12 -0.12
C ALA A 383 16.89 -22.72 -0.41
N LYS A 384 15.86 -22.33 0.37
CA LYS A 384 14.49 -22.80 0.22
C LYS A 384 13.90 -22.41 -1.14
N HIS A 385 14.07 -21.14 -1.53
CA HIS A 385 13.57 -20.65 -2.81
C HIS A 385 14.32 -21.26 -4.00
N LYS A 386 15.66 -21.41 -3.89
CA LYS A 386 16.45 -22.09 -4.92
C LYS A 386 15.97 -23.51 -5.14
N ALA A 387 15.83 -24.30 -4.07
CA ALA A 387 15.36 -25.68 -4.16
C ALA A 387 13.95 -25.77 -4.77
N PHE A 388 13.08 -24.83 -4.42
CA PHE A 388 11.72 -24.77 -4.96
C PHE A 388 11.72 -24.52 -6.48
N PHE A 389 12.43 -23.50 -6.95
CA PHE A 389 12.42 -23.16 -8.38
C PHE A 389 13.25 -24.11 -9.25
N ASP A 390 14.35 -24.69 -8.72
CA ASP A 390 15.10 -25.75 -9.39
C ASP A 390 14.24 -27.03 -9.58
N GLY A 391 13.26 -27.23 -8.71
CA GLY A 391 12.35 -28.36 -8.75
C GLY A 391 11.11 -28.17 -9.64
N PHE A 392 11.01 -27.08 -10.42
CA PHE A 392 9.86 -26.86 -11.32
C PHE A 392 9.70 -28.01 -12.29
N LYS A 393 8.48 -28.51 -12.36
CA LYS A 393 8.12 -29.62 -13.25
C LYS A 393 7.78 -29.11 -14.63
N LYS A 394 8.13 -29.90 -15.65
CA LYS A 394 7.50 -29.74 -16.96
C LYS A 394 6.13 -30.40 -16.88
N CYS A 395 5.08 -29.66 -17.07
CA CYS A 395 3.74 -30.23 -17.14
C CYS A 395 3.44 -30.80 -18.50
#